data_0eda767ebf777274890b1f7cd622aff1
#
_entry.id   0eda767ebf777274890b1f7cd622aff1
#
_cell.length_a   1.000
_cell.length_b   1.000
_cell.length_c   1.000
_cell.angle_alpha   90.00
_cell.angle_beta   90.00
_cell.angle_gamma   90.00
#
_symmetry.space_group_name_H-M   'P 1'
#
loop_
_entity.id
_entity.type
_entity.pdbx_description
1 polymer ?
#
loop_
_entity_poly.entity_id
_entity_poly.type
_entity_poly.pdbx_seq_one_letter_code
_entity_poly.pdbx_strand_id
1 'polypeptide(L)'
;MSVTVGEMARAIEHTLLRPEATPQQIDALCDEAVQYGFAGVCVNPMYVRRAAERLAPVGAESAARPRPVVVAAVGFPLGANLTATKADEARRAIDDGATEIDMVVALGELIAGNGKHVRSDIEAVARVVHQGPGNRLLKVILETTALTTDQLILGCRCCAEAEADFVKTSTGFHPSGGA
;
A
#
# COMPACT_ATOMS: atom_id res chain seq x y z
N MET A 1 -17.55 9.32 -21.06
CA MET A 1 -16.65 10.41 -20.60
C MET A 1 -15.22 9.96 -20.85
N SER A 2 -14.39 10.76 -21.49
CA SER A 2 -12.97 10.44 -21.70
C SER A 2 -12.18 10.92 -20.48
N VAL A 3 -11.37 10.02 -19.90
CA VAL A 3 -10.44 10.36 -18.81
C VAL A 3 -9.29 11.19 -19.38
N THR A 4 -8.97 12.31 -18.77
CA THR A 4 -7.80 13.14 -19.16
C THR A 4 -6.50 12.58 -18.59
N VAL A 5 -5.36 12.94 -19.18
CA VAL A 5 -4.02 12.56 -18.69
C VAL A 5 -3.82 12.97 -17.22
N GLY A 6 -4.28 14.17 -16.84
CA GLY A 6 -4.16 14.64 -15.47
C GLY A 6 -5.05 13.88 -14.46
N GLU A 7 -6.22 13.43 -14.88
CA GLU A 7 -7.07 12.57 -14.04
C GLU A 7 -6.46 11.18 -13.88
N MET A 8 -5.89 10.62 -14.96
CA MET A 8 -5.18 9.35 -14.90
C MET A 8 -3.96 9.45 -13.97
N ALA A 9 -3.15 10.51 -14.08
CA ALA A 9 -1.98 10.71 -13.22
C ALA A 9 -2.38 10.69 -11.72
N ARG A 10 -3.49 11.34 -11.37
CA ARG A 10 -4.01 11.36 -9.99
C ARG A 10 -4.57 10.03 -9.48
N ALA A 11 -4.62 9.01 -10.31
CA ALA A 11 -4.98 7.64 -9.92
C ALA A 11 -3.77 6.70 -9.81
N ILE A 12 -2.54 7.21 -10.05
CA ILE A 12 -1.32 6.41 -10.08
C ILE A 12 -0.54 6.61 -8.78
N GLU A 13 -0.19 5.51 -8.15
CA GLU A 13 0.85 5.43 -7.11
C GLU A 13 2.15 4.98 -7.78
N HIS A 14 3.10 5.90 -7.94
CA HIS A 14 4.40 5.59 -8.52
C HIS A 14 5.19 4.69 -7.60
N THR A 15 5.57 3.49 -8.08
CA THR A 15 5.96 2.38 -7.21
C THR A 15 7.39 1.91 -7.47
N LEU A 16 8.18 1.76 -6.39
CA LEU A 16 9.49 1.16 -6.43
C LEU A 16 9.70 0.25 -5.20
N LEU A 17 9.50 -1.06 -5.39
CA LEU A 17 9.55 -2.07 -4.33
C LEU A 17 10.67 -3.11 -4.51
N ARG A 18 11.54 -2.93 -5.51
CA ARG A 18 12.68 -3.83 -5.72
C ARG A 18 13.60 -3.82 -4.50
N PRO A 19 14.08 -4.98 -4.05
CA PRO A 19 14.94 -5.06 -2.86
C PRO A 19 16.28 -4.33 -3.04
N GLU A 20 16.76 -4.19 -4.28
CA GLU A 20 17.98 -3.48 -4.65
C GLU A 20 17.78 -1.96 -4.90
N ALA A 21 16.58 -1.43 -4.65
CA ALA A 21 16.31 0.00 -4.81
C ALA A 21 17.27 0.83 -3.94
N THR A 22 17.86 1.87 -4.54
CA THR A 22 18.80 2.76 -3.86
C THR A 22 18.11 4.03 -3.36
N PRO A 23 18.68 4.71 -2.33
CA PRO A 23 18.16 6.00 -1.87
C PRO A 23 17.98 7.04 -2.98
N GLN A 24 18.91 7.09 -3.94
CA GLN A 24 18.84 8.02 -5.07
C GLN A 24 17.68 7.71 -6.02
N GLN A 25 17.33 6.43 -6.18
CA GLN A 25 16.17 6.03 -6.98
C GLN A 25 14.86 6.39 -6.28
N ILE A 26 14.82 6.35 -4.94
CA ILE A 26 13.66 6.82 -4.16
C ILE A 26 13.49 8.34 -4.31
N ASP A 27 14.57 9.11 -4.28
CA ASP A 27 14.51 10.56 -4.51
C ASP A 27 13.95 10.88 -5.91
N ALA A 28 14.46 10.18 -6.94
CA ALA A 28 13.97 10.34 -8.31
C ALA A 28 12.49 9.96 -8.44
N LEU A 29 12.05 8.87 -7.80
CA LEU A 29 10.65 8.45 -7.74
C LEU A 29 9.75 9.57 -7.18
N CYS A 30 10.17 10.20 -6.08
CA CYS A 30 9.43 11.30 -5.46
C CYS A 30 9.37 12.54 -6.37
N ASP A 31 10.49 12.90 -7.00
CA ASP A 31 10.59 14.04 -7.91
C ASP A 31 9.68 13.84 -9.15
N GLU A 32 9.66 12.64 -9.71
CA GLU A 32 8.77 12.27 -10.82
C GLU A 32 7.30 12.32 -10.39
N ALA A 33 6.96 11.83 -9.20
CA ALA A 33 5.59 11.88 -8.69
C ALA A 33 5.08 13.32 -8.55
N VAL A 34 5.91 14.24 -8.09
CA VAL A 34 5.60 15.69 -8.04
C VAL A 34 5.50 16.27 -9.43
N GLN A 35 6.44 15.97 -10.32
CA GLN A 35 6.51 16.50 -11.68
C GLN A 35 5.26 16.13 -12.49
N TYR A 36 4.85 14.88 -12.43
CA TYR A 36 3.73 14.35 -13.22
C TYR A 36 2.37 14.43 -12.50
N GLY A 37 2.35 14.84 -11.23
CA GLY A 37 1.13 14.97 -10.44
C GLY A 37 0.47 13.63 -10.12
N PHE A 38 1.29 12.61 -9.79
CA PHE A 38 0.79 11.32 -9.33
C PHE A 38 0.13 11.41 -7.96
N ALA A 39 -0.76 10.45 -7.66
CA ALA A 39 -1.47 10.38 -6.39
C ALA A 39 -0.52 10.13 -5.21
N GLY A 40 0.45 9.25 -5.38
CA GLY A 40 1.38 8.88 -4.33
C GLY A 40 2.65 8.21 -4.84
N VAL A 41 3.53 7.89 -3.90
CA VAL A 41 4.68 7.00 -4.10
C VAL A 41 4.54 5.78 -3.18
N CYS A 42 4.76 4.58 -3.74
CA CYS A 42 4.73 3.35 -2.96
C CYS A 42 6.13 2.78 -2.83
N VAL A 43 6.59 2.61 -1.57
CA VAL A 43 7.95 2.21 -1.24
C VAL A 43 7.99 1.13 -0.16
N ASN A 44 9.14 0.43 -0.06
CA ASN A 44 9.41 -0.45 1.07
C ASN A 44 9.51 0.35 2.39
N PRO A 45 9.16 -0.23 3.55
CA PRO A 45 9.10 0.48 4.84
C PRO A 45 10.37 1.24 5.20
N MET A 46 11.55 0.70 4.88
CA MET A 46 12.84 1.34 5.14
C MET A 46 13.02 2.70 4.45
N TYR A 47 12.23 3.00 3.41
CA TYR A 47 12.33 4.24 2.63
C TYR A 47 11.20 5.23 2.91
N VAL A 48 10.24 4.89 3.76
CA VAL A 48 9.07 5.74 4.05
C VAL A 48 9.49 7.11 4.56
N ARG A 49 10.35 7.16 5.57
CA ARG A 49 10.85 8.43 6.14
C ARG A 49 11.52 9.30 5.07
N ARG A 50 12.37 8.69 4.24
CA ARG A 50 13.05 9.41 3.15
C ARG A 50 12.05 9.98 2.15
N ALA A 51 11.06 9.19 1.73
CA ALA A 51 10.02 9.65 0.82
C ALA A 51 9.18 10.78 1.44
N ALA A 52 8.79 10.65 2.72
CA ALA A 52 8.04 11.67 3.44
C ALA A 52 8.82 13.00 3.55
N GLU A 53 10.11 12.94 3.89
CA GLU A 53 10.99 14.11 3.93
C GLU A 53 11.15 14.75 2.53
N ARG A 54 11.32 13.94 1.47
CA ARG A 54 11.45 14.43 0.09
C ARG A 54 10.19 15.11 -0.42
N LEU A 55 9.03 14.58 -0.05
CA LEU A 55 7.72 15.12 -0.43
C LEU A 55 7.23 16.24 0.50
N ALA A 56 7.95 16.54 1.57
CA ALA A 56 7.57 17.62 2.50
C ALA A 56 7.48 18.98 1.79
N PRO A 57 6.53 19.87 2.20
CA PRO A 57 6.38 21.19 1.58
C PRO A 57 7.64 22.05 1.73
N VAL A 58 8.14 22.58 0.62
CA VAL A 58 9.22 23.57 0.61
C VAL A 58 8.64 24.90 0.10
N GLY A 59 8.43 25.86 1.02
CA GLY A 59 7.97 27.22 0.69
C GLY A 59 6.44 27.36 0.52
N ALA A 60 5.97 28.61 0.45
CA ALA A 60 4.54 28.95 0.40
C ALA A 60 3.82 28.55 -0.90
N GLU A 61 4.52 28.47 -2.03
CA GLU A 61 3.93 28.07 -3.32
C GLU A 61 3.55 26.60 -3.38
N SER A 62 4.13 25.79 -2.49
CA SER A 62 3.91 24.37 -2.41
C SER A 62 2.54 23.96 -1.84
N ALA A 63 1.82 24.89 -1.21
CA ALA A 63 0.52 24.63 -0.62
C ALA A 63 -0.65 24.60 -1.64
N ALA A 64 -0.42 25.05 -2.88
CA ALA A 64 -1.47 25.23 -3.88
C ALA A 64 -1.83 23.97 -4.68
N ARG A 65 -1.05 22.90 -4.60
CA ARG A 65 -1.29 21.63 -5.32
C ARG A 65 -1.36 20.44 -4.35
N PRO A 66 -2.29 19.49 -4.55
CA PRO A 66 -2.25 18.23 -3.82
C PRO A 66 -0.90 17.56 -4.03
N ARG A 67 -0.25 17.15 -2.94
CA ARG A 67 1.02 16.46 -3.00
C ARG A 67 0.82 14.95 -3.04
N PRO A 68 1.74 14.23 -3.70
CA PRO A 68 1.75 12.79 -3.63
C PRO A 68 1.80 12.31 -2.16
N VAL A 69 0.98 11.32 -1.84
CA VAL A 69 1.02 10.67 -0.53
C VAL A 69 2.13 9.63 -0.46
N VAL A 70 2.54 9.23 0.75
CA VAL A 70 3.47 8.12 0.94
C VAL A 70 2.69 6.88 1.31
N VAL A 71 2.84 5.85 0.49
CA VAL A 71 2.29 4.50 0.66
C VAL A 71 3.40 3.56 1.09
N ALA A 72 3.20 2.80 2.15
CA ALA A 72 4.14 1.78 2.60
C ALA A 72 3.63 0.37 2.33
N ALA A 73 4.45 -0.46 1.69
CA ALA A 73 4.15 -1.89 1.54
C ALA A 73 4.41 -2.62 2.87
N VAL A 74 3.46 -3.46 3.31
CA VAL A 74 3.52 -4.19 4.59
C VAL A 74 3.33 -5.70 4.37
N GLY A 75 4.17 -6.50 5.03
CA GLY A 75 4.19 -7.95 4.82
C GLY A 75 4.62 -8.35 3.41
N PHE A 76 5.24 -7.43 2.69
CA PHE A 76 5.52 -7.53 1.27
C PHE A 76 6.82 -8.32 0.97
N PRO A 77 6.86 -9.12 -0.14
CA PRO A 77 5.73 -9.38 -1.05
C PRO A 77 4.89 -10.62 -0.71
N LEU A 78 5.25 -11.38 0.34
CA LEU A 78 4.77 -12.74 0.56
C LEU A 78 3.48 -12.84 1.38
N GLY A 79 3.16 -11.85 2.20
CA GLY A 79 2.03 -11.91 3.13
C GLY A 79 2.16 -12.93 4.27
N ALA A 80 3.29 -13.65 4.33
CA ALA A 80 3.51 -14.80 5.21
C ALA A 80 4.12 -14.43 6.59
N ASN A 81 4.11 -13.15 6.93
CA ASN A 81 4.56 -12.66 8.22
C ASN A 81 3.51 -12.93 9.30
N LEU A 82 3.94 -12.97 10.56
CA LEU A 82 3.02 -12.98 11.69
C LEU A 82 2.16 -11.71 11.69
N THR A 83 0.89 -11.83 12.06
CA THR A 83 -0.05 -10.70 12.18
C THR A 83 0.52 -9.55 13.01
N ALA A 84 1.13 -9.86 14.17
CA ALA A 84 1.75 -8.85 15.02
C ALA A 84 2.89 -8.11 14.31
N THR A 85 3.68 -8.81 13.47
CA THR A 85 4.76 -8.20 12.69
C THR A 85 4.21 -7.23 11.66
N LYS A 86 3.14 -7.60 10.93
CA LYS A 86 2.50 -6.70 9.96
C LYS A 86 1.93 -5.46 10.64
N ALA A 87 1.26 -5.63 11.78
CA ALA A 87 0.72 -4.50 12.55
C ALA A 87 1.83 -3.57 13.09
N ASP A 88 2.95 -4.12 13.56
CA ASP A 88 4.11 -3.33 14.00
C ASP A 88 4.78 -2.60 12.84
N GLU A 89 4.94 -3.26 11.69
CA GLU A 89 5.49 -2.67 10.48
C GLU A 89 4.62 -1.51 9.97
N ALA A 90 3.28 -1.68 9.95
CA ALA A 90 2.35 -0.63 9.59
C ALA A 90 2.45 0.58 10.54
N ARG A 91 2.50 0.35 11.86
CA ARG A 91 2.66 1.41 12.86
C ARG A 91 3.94 2.20 12.63
N ARG A 92 5.08 1.52 12.45
CA ARG A 92 6.38 2.17 12.19
C ARG A 92 6.37 2.96 10.89
N ALA A 93 5.77 2.41 9.83
CA ALA A 93 5.63 3.13 8.57
C ALA A 93 4.80 4.42 8.76
N ILE A 94 3.72 4.38 9.54
CA ILE A 94 2.92 5.56 9.88
C ILE A 94 3.75 6.58 10.69
N ASP A 95 4.49 6.12 11.67
CA ASP A 95 5.37 6.99 12.49
C ASP A 95 6.47 7.65 11.63
N ASP A 96 6.90 7.00 10.55
CA ASP A 96 7.86 7.50 9.57
C ASP A 96 7.22 8.38 8.48
N GLY A 97 5.89 8.55 8.47
CA GLY A 97 5.17 9.50 7.61
C GLY A 97 4.33 8.88 6.50
N ALA A 98 4.11 7.56 6.48
CA ALA A 98 3.14 6.96 5.58
C ALA A 98 1.71 7.37 5.96
N THR A 99 0.91 7.69 4.96
CA THR A 99 -0.53 7.98 5.12
C THR A 99 -1.42 6.87 4.56
N GLU A 100 -0.83 5.96 3.77
CA GLU A 100 -1.52 4.81 3.23
C GLU A 100 -0.65 3.56 3.40
N ILE A 101 -1.30 2.43 3.66
CA ILE A 101 -0.65 1.13 3.87
C ILE A 101 -1.20 0.14 2.86
N ASP A 102 -0.29 -0.50 2.13
CA ASP A 102 -0.57 -1.60 1.20
C ASP A 102 -0.09 -2.91 1.82
N MET A 103 -0.98 -3.61 2.54
CA MET A 103 -0.62 -4.91 3.14
C MET A 103 -0.87 -6.07 2.19
N VAL A 104 -0.01 -7.08 2.22
CA VAL A 104 -0.25 -8.35 1.54
C VAL A 104 -1.04 -9.28 2.46
N VAL A 105 -2.13 -9.84 1.93
CA VAL A 105 -2.97 -10.83 2.64
C VAL A 105 -2.15 -12.05 3.08
N ALA A 106 -2.59 -12.73 4.13
CA ALA A 106 -2.07 -14.06 4.50
C ALA A 106 -2.48 -15.09 3.43
N LEU A 107 -1.76 -15.09 2.28
CA LEU A 107 -2.14 -15.78 1.05
C LEU A 107 -2.36 -17.29 1.27
N GLY A 108 -1.48 -17.96 2.01
CA GLY A 108 -1.61 -19.38 2.31
C GLY A 108 -2.89 -19.71 3.08
N GLU A 109 -3.26 -18.86 4.05
CA GLU A 109 -4.49 -18.99 4.81
C GLU A 109 -5.75 -18.73 3.96
N LEU A 110 -5.66 -17.78 3.04
CA LEU A 110 -6.73 -17.49 2.09
C LEU A 110 -6.94 -18.66 1.14
N ILE A 111 -5.88 -19.26 0.60
CA ILE A 111 -5.92 -20.46 -0.25
C ILE A 111 -6.52 -21.66 0.52
N ALA A 112 -6.18 -21.80 1.79
CA ALA A 112 -6.72 -22.86 2.66
C ALA A 112 -8.19 -22.64 3.07
N GLY A 113 -8.80 -21.50 2.71
CA GLY A 113 -10.18 -21.15 3.08
C GLY A 113 -10.34 -20.69 4.53
N ASN A 114 -9.25 -20.37 5.24
CA ASN A 114 -9.28 -19.93 6.63
C ASN A 114 -9.65 -18.43 6.74
N GLY A 115 -10.88 -18.09 6.34
CA GLY A 115 -11.37 -16.70 6.36
C GLY A 115 -11.31 -16.03 7.74
N LYS A 116 -11.45 -16.80 8.83
CA LYS A 116 -11.33 -16.25 10.19
C LYS A 116 -9.93 -15.69 10.46
N HIS A 117 -8.88 -16.43 10.07
CA HIS A 117 -7.51 -15.97 10.22
C HIS A 117 -7.23 -14.77 9.32
N VAL A 118 -7.60 -14.87 8.03
CA VAL A 118 -7.43 -13.79 7.05
C VAL A 118 -8.06 -12.49 7.54
N ARG A 119 -9.31 -12.55 8.00
CA ARG A 119 -10.00 -11.39 8.56
C ARG A 119 -9.27 -10.81 9.76
N SER A 120 -8.91 -11.64 10.75
CA SER A 120 -8.25 -11.13 11.95
C SER A 120 -6.85 -10.58 11.68
N ASP A 121 -6.14 -11.06 10.66
CA ASP A 121 -4.87 -10.52 10.19
C ASP A 121 -5.05 -9.09 9.63
N ILE A 122 -6.07 -8.90 8.79
CA ILE A 122 -6.41 -7.59 8.22
C ILE A 122 -6.91 -6.64 9.32
N GLU A 123 -7.83 -7.07 10.20
CA GLU A 123 -8.36 -6.27 11.32
C GLU A 123 -7.24 -5.72 12.22
N ALA A 124 -6.20 -6.51 12.47
CA ALA A 124 -5.09 -6.08 13.29
C ALA A 124 -4.32 -4.91 12.66
N VAL A 125 -4.13 -4.92 11.35
CA VAL A 125 -3.48 -3.85 10.61
C VAL A 125 -4.42 -2.64 10.45
N ALA A 126 -5.70 -2.87 10.08
CA ALA A 126 -6.72 -1.83 9.94
C ALA A 126 -6.85 -0.99 11.21
N ARG A 127 -6.86 -1.66 12.37
CA ARG A 127 -6.91 -1.00 13.68
C ARG A 127 -5.74 -0.04 13.89
N VAL A 128 -4.53 -0.41 13.47
CA VAL A 128 -3.35 0.46 13.55
C VAL A 128 -3.45 1.63 12.58
N VAL A 129 -3.87 1.36 11.34
CA VAL A 129 -3.96 2.36 10.28
C VAL A 129 -5.00 3.44 10.64
N HIS A 130 -6.17 3.02 11.10
CA HIS A 130 -7.29 3.93 11.38
C HIS A 130 -7.19 4.60 12.76
N GLN A 131 -6.23 4.20 13.62
CA GLN A 131 -5.98 4.88 14.90
C GLN A 131 -5.27 6.23 14.70
N GLY A 132 -5.75 7.25 15.40
CA GLY A 132 -5.11 8.56 15.45
C GLY A 132 -5.66 9.57 14.43
N PRO A 133 -5.09 10.78 14.39
CA PRO A 133 -5.56 11.84 13.52
C PRO A 133 -5.17 11.60 12.06
N GLY A 134 -6.01 12.07 11.16
CA GLY A 134 -5.80 11.96 9.71
C GLY A 134 -6.64 10.86 9.06
N ASN A 135 -6.84 11.00 7.77
CA ASN A 135 -7.59 10.05 6.95
C ASN A 135 -6.59 9.08 6.32
N ARG A 136 -6.17 8.07 7.08
CA ARG A 136 -5.25 7.04 6.59
C ARG A 136 -6.03 5.91 5.93
N LEU A 137 -5.43 5.28 4.93
CA LEU A 137 -6.08 4.24 4.16
C LEU A 137 -5.32 2.92 4.26
N LEU A 138 -6.07 1.83 4.39
CA LEU A 138 -5.58 0.47 4.27
C LEU A 138 -6.02 -0.13 2.95
N LYS A 139 -5.06 -0.58 2.14
CA LYS A 139 -5.33 -1.35 0.93
C LYS A 139 -4.76 -2.76 1.11
N VAL A 140 -5.51 -3.79 0.70
CA VAL A 140 -5.12 -5.19 0.87
C VAL A 140 -4.84 -5.82 -0.48
N ILE A 141 -3.61 -6.30 -0.68
CA ILE A 141 -3.19 -7.00 -1.89
C ILE A 141 -3.59 -8.48 -1.75
N LEU A 142 -4.49 -8.94 -2.61
CA LEU A 142 -5.03 -10.30 -2.59
C LEU A 142 -4.19 -11.31 -3.38
N GLU A 143 -3.33 -10.86 -4.30
CA GLU A 143 -2.55 -11.69 -5.24
C GLU A 143 -3.46 -12.56 -6.11
N THR A 144 -4.30 -11.93 -6.88
CA THR A 144 -5.44 -12.54 -7.59
C THR A 144 -5.07 -13.68 -8.53
N THR A 145 -3.87 -13.62 -9.16
CA THR A 145 -3.40 -14.67 -10.07
C THR A 145 -3.06 -15.99 -9.38
N ALA A 146 -2.95 -15.99 -8.06
CA ALA A 146 -2.72 -17.18 -7.23
C ALA A 146 -4.01 -17.78 -6.67
N LEU A 147 -5.18 -17.19 -6.96
CA LEU A 147 -6.45 -17.52 -6.32
C LEU A 147 -7.48 -18.06 -7.33
N THR A 148 -8.32 -18.97 -6.88
CA THR A 148 -9.57 -19.31 -7.54
C THR A 148 -10.61 -18.20 -7.32
N THR A 149 -11.69 -18.21 -8.12
CA THR A 149 -12.78 -17.23 -7.96
C THR A 149 -13.41 -17.29 -6.55
N ASP A 150 -13.60 -18.48 -5.97
CA ASP A 150 -14.18 -18.62 -4.63
C ASP A 150 -13.24 -18.05 -3.55
N GLN A 151 -11.94 -18.29 -3.68
CA GLN A 151 -10.93 -17.71 -2.78
C GLN A 151 -10.85 -16.18 -2.91
N LEU A 152 -10.96 -15.66 -4.13
CA LEU A 152 -11.01 -14.22 -4.36
C LEU A 152 -12.24 -13.58 -3.70
N ILE A 153 -13.42 -14.19 -3.87
CA ILE A 153 -14.65 -13.75 -3.20
C ILE A 153 -14.49 -13.77 -1.68
N LEU A 154 -13.91 -14.85 -1.14
CA LEU A 154 -13.60 -14.94 0.30
C LEU A 154 -12.68 -13.81 0.75
N GLY A 155 -11.59 -13.56 0.01
CA GLY A 155 -10.64 -12.48 0.30
C GLY A 155 -11.32 -11.10 0.33
N CYS A 156 -12.14 -10.79 -0.69
CA CYS A 156 -12.90 -9.53 -0.73
C CYS A 156 -13.86 -9.38 0.45
N ARG A 157 -14.53 -10.46 0.86
CA ARG A 157 -15.41 -10.44 2.05
C ARG A 157 -14.61 -10.18 3.33
N CYS A 158 -13.48 -10.87 3.50
CA CYS A 158 -12.62 -10.64 4.66
C CYS A 158 -12.12 -9.19 4.72
N CYS A 159 -11.76 -8.58 3.57
CA CYS A 159 -11.38 -7.17 3.51
C CYS A 159 -12.52 -6.24 3.93
N ALA A 160 -13.72 -6.46 3.40
CA ALA A 160 -14.89 -5.65 3.74
C ALA A 160 -15.27 -5.77 5.23
N GLU A 161 -15.26 -6.99 5.78
CA GLU A 161 -15.57 -7.25 7.20
C GLU A 161 -14.51 -6.70 8.15
N ALA A 162 -13.25 -6.56 7.68
CA ALA A 162 -12.12 -6.02 8.43
C ALA A 162 -11.93 -4.51 8.22
N GLU A 163 -12.86 -3.85 7.54
CA GLU A 163 -12.86 -2.40 7.28
C GLU A 163 -11.62 -1.93 6.49
N ALA A 164 -11.08 -2.76 5.57
CA ALA A 164 -10.11 -2.30 4.60
C ALA A 164 -10.76 -1.34 3.61
N ASP A 165 -10.06 -0.25 3.27
CA ASP A 165 -10.60 0.80 2.38
C ASP A 165 -10.58 0.37 0.92
N PHE A 166 -9.58 -0.43 0.51
CA PHE A 166 -9.42 -0.93 -0.85
C PHE A 166 -8.92 -2.37 -0.88
N VAL A 167 -9.17 -3.03 -2.00
CA VAL A 167 -8.47 -4.25 -2.41
C VAL A 167 -7.59 -3.95 -3.62
N LYS A 168 -6.41 -4.57 -3.66
CA LYS A 168 -5.47 -4.50 -4.79
C LYS A 168 -5.26 -5.91 -5.35
N THR A 169 -4.94 -5.99 -6.63
CA THR A 169 -4.86 -7.27 -7.32
C THR A 169 -3.56 -8.03 -7.04
N SER A 170 -2.41 -7.36 -7.11
CA SER A 170 -1.14 -8.07 -7.28
C SER A 170 0.03 -7.37 -6.61
N THR A 171 1.01 -8.16 -6.14
CA THR A 171 2.31 -7.66 -5.71
C THR A 171 3.23 -7.31 -6.88
N GLY A 172 3.08 -7.98 -8.01
CA GLY A 172 4.02 -7.96 -9.14
C GLY A 172 5.27 -8.83 -8.93
N PHE A 173 5.36 -9.57 -7.81
CA PHE A 173 6.49 -10.43 -7.45
C PHE A 173 6.15 -11.91 -7.45
N HIS A 174 4.88 -12.26 -7.58
CA HIS A 174 4.45 -13.66 -7.60
C HIS A 174 4.82 -14.32 -8.94
N PRO A 175 5.30 -15.58 -8.95
CA PRO A 175 5.67 -16.29 -10.18
C PRO A 175 4.54 -16.43 -11.21
N SER A 176 3.28 -16.41 -10.77
CA SER A 176 2.12 -16.43 -11.65
C SER A 176 1.90 -15.12 -12.42
N GLY A 177 2.73 -14.10 -12.20
CA GLY A 177 2.59 -12.78 -12.80
C GLY A 177 1.64 -11.86 -12.02
N GLY A 178 1.42 -10.66 -12.57
CA GLY A 178 0.44 -9.70 -12.08
C GLY A 178 -0.85 -9.76 -12.89
N ALA A 179 -1.94 -9.22 -12.32
CA ALA A 179 -3.20 -9.02 -13.04
C ALA A 179 -3.15 -7.75 -13.89
#